data_22ab5ddb168f7edb151d9cb6918cac9a
#
_entry.id   22ab5ddb168f7edb151d9cb6918cac9a
#
_cell.length_a   1.000
_cell.length_b   1.000
_cell.length_c   1.000
_cell.angle_alpha   90.00
_cell.angle_beta   90.00
_cell.angle_gamma   90.00
#
_symmetry.space_group_name_H-M   'P 1'
#
loop_
_entity.id
_entity.type
_entity.pdbx_description
1 polymer ?
#
loop_
_entity_poly.entity_id
_entity_poly.type
_entity_poly.pdbx_seq_one_letter_code
_entity_poly.pdbx_strand_id
1 'polypeptide(L)'
;MAVPPDAPHLPRSAPIEAYGNGGFAFAEMSHRGSLLCLPDAIWAWPVTRPQDIDTASLARIFDAAGRIDTLIVGTGTDVWLPPQALREALREVKVVLDAMQTGPAIRTYNIMIGERRRVAAALIAVP
;
A
#
# COMPACT_ATOMS: atom_id res chain seq x y z
N MET A 1 14.02 15.30 7.29
CA MET A 1 14.15 14.56 8.56
C MET A 1 13.47 13.20 8.42
N ALA A 2 14.15 12.15 8.79
CA ALA A 2 13.60 10.81 8.66
C ALA A 2 12.51 10.55 9.70
N VAL A 3 11.43 9.90 9.26
CA VAL A 3 10.36 9.47 10.16
C VAL A 3 10.80 8.19 10.86
N PRO A 4 10.65 8.09 12.19
CA PRO A 4 10.98 6.84 12.89
C PRO A 4 10.19 5.65 12.33
N PRO A 5 10.78 4.43 12.30
CA PRO A 5 10.09 3.26 11.74
C PRO A 5 8.79 2.88 12.45
N ASP A 6 8.62 3.29 13.69
CA ASP A 6 7.45 3.00 14.50
C ASP A 6 6.39 4.10 14.45
N ALA A 7 6.59 5.13 13.62
CA ALA A 7 5.66 6.23 13.48
C ALA A 7 5.24 6.39 12.01
N PRO A 8 3.98 6.74 11.73
CA PRO A 8 3.54 6.96 10.36
C PRO A 8 4.06 8.29 9.80
N HIS A 9 4.21 8.36 8.48
CA HIS A 9 4.45 9.62 7.80
C HIS A 9 3.26 10.57 7.93
N LEU A 10 2.06 10.02 7.95
CA LEU A 10 0.83 10.78 8.02
C LEU A 10 -0.17 10.00 8.87
N PRO A 11 -0.76 10.62 9.92
CA PRO A 11 -1.71 9.91 10.80
C PRO A 11 -3.15 9.95 10.28
N ARG A 12 -3.33 9.86 8.97
CA ARG A 12 -4.63 9.79 8.29
C ARG A 12 -4.44 9.25 6.89
N SER A 13 -5.52 8.92 6.20
CA SER A 13 -5.45 8.59 4.78
C SER A 13 -5.34 9.86 3.93
N ALA A 14 -4.82 9.71 2.73
CA ALA A 14 -4.77 10.80 1.75
C ALA A 14 -4.60 10.19 0.36
N PRO A 15 -5.12 10.86 -0.68
CA PRO A 15 -4.86 10.42 -2.05
C PRO A 15 -3.39 10.61 -2.41
N ILE A 16 -2.88 9.77 -3.29
CA ILE A 16 -1.53 9.90 -3.82
C ILE A 16 -1.62 10.85 -5.02
N GLU A 17 -0.90 11.95 -4.96
CA GLU A 17 -1.02 13.02 -5.95
C GLU A 17 -0.06 12.84 -7.12
N ALA A 18 1.10 12.25 -6.87
CA ALA A 18 2.11 11.99 -7.91
C ALA A 18 3.00 10.84 -7.51
N TYR A 19 3.62 10.20 -8.47
CA TYR A 19 4.58 9.12 -8.23
C TYR A 19 5.63 9.12 -9.34
N GLY A 20 6.78 8.49 -9.06
CA GLY A 20 7.90 8.40 -9.95
C GLY A 20 9.18 8.84 -9.26
N ASN A 21 10.29 8.70 -9.95
CA ASN A 21 11.61 9.06 -9.41
C ASN A 21 11.90 8.42 -8.06
N GLY A 22 11.40 7.19 -7.86
CA GLY A 22 11.62 6.43 -6.63
C GLY A 22 10.75 6.82 -5.46
N GLY A 23 9.67 7.58 -5.67
CA GLY A 23 8.84 8.02 -4.55
C GLY A 23 7.43 8.43 -4.91
N PHE A 24 6.79 9.10 -3.95
CA PHE A 24 5.39 9.51 -4.02
C PHE A 24 5.22 10.91 -3.43
N ALA A 25 4.20 11.63 -3.90
CA ALA A 25 3.76 12.88 -3.31
C ALA A 25 2.32 12.76 -2.82
N PHE A 26 2.04 13.22 -1.62
CA PHE A 26 0.72 13.20 -1.00
C PHE A 26 0.68 14.20 0.15
N ALA A 27 -0.49 14.79 0.41
CA ALA A 27 -0.71 15.69 1.55
C ALA A 27 0.38 16.78 1.68
N GLU A 28 0.78 17.36 0.55
CA GLU A 28 1.81 18.43 0.48
C GLU A 28 3.19 17.99 0.95
N MET A 29 3.45 16.69 0.98
CA MET A 29 4.78 16.15 1.29
C MET A 29 5.18 15.15 0.21
N SER A 30 6.46 14.80 0.19
CA SER A 30 6.96 13.76 -0.67
C SER A 30 7.75 12.74 0.14
N HIS A 31 7.73 11.50 -0.33
CA HIS A 31 8.38 10.38 0.33
C HIS A 31 9.16 9.60 -0.70
N ARG A 32 10.42 9.30 -0.40
CA ARG A 32 11.24 8.41 -1.23
C ARG A 32 11.06 6.99 -0.73
N GLY A 33 10.81 6.05 -1.64
CA GLY A 33 10.58 4.65 -1.31
C GLY A 33 9.12 4.27 -1.34
N SER A 34 8.84 3.02 -0.99
CA SER A 34 7.50 2.44 -1.04
C SER A 34 6.64 2.86 0.14
N LEU A 35 5.32 2.71 0.00
CA LEU A 35 4.34 3.15 1.00
C LEU A 35 3.36 2.03 1.35
N LEU A 36 2.93 2.02 2.62
CA LEU A 36 1.69 1.35 3.05
C LEU A 36 0.67 2.40 3.41
N CYS A 37 -0.45 2.40 2.71
CA CYS A 37 -1.55 3.33 2.92
C CYS A 37 -2.68 2.59 3.62
N LEU A 38 -2.97 2.98 4.87
CA LEU A 38 -4.04 2.42 5.68
C LEU A 38 -5.14 3.45 5.88
N PRO A 39 -6.35 3.05 6.31
CA PRO A 39 -7.43 4.02 6.53
C PRO A 39 -7.08 5.14 7.50
N ASP A 40 -6.21 4.88 8.47
CA ASP A 40 -5.86 5.82 9.52
C ASP A 40 -4.42 6.30 9.49
N ALA A 41 -3.60 5.84 8.54
CA ALA A 41 -2.20 6.25 8.50
C ALA A 41 -1.53 5.86 7.19
N ILE A 42 -0.48 6.60 6.82
CA ILE A 42 0.42 6.24 5.71
C ILE A 42 1.80 6.00 6.29
N TRP A 43 2.38 4.85 5.98
CA TRP A 43 3.65 4.39 6.52
C TRP A 43 4.69 4.21 5.43
N ALA A 44 5.96 4.41 5.76
CA ALA A 44 7.05 3.93 4.92
C ALA A 44 7.03 2.40 4.87
N TRP A 45 7.34 1.83 3.72
CA TRP A 45 7.33 0.39 3.50
C TRP A 45 8.67 -0.02 2.90
N PRO A 46 9.44 -0.92 3.52
CA PRO A 46 10.78 -1.23 3.05
C PRO A 46 10.85 -2.13 1.82
N VAL A 47 9.72 -2.63 1.36
CA VAL A 47 9.68 -3.53 0.19
C VAL A 47 9.99 -2.75 -1.08
N THR A 48 10.93 -3.27 -1.88
CA THR A 48 11.32 -2.66 -3.16
C THR A 48 10.98 -3.53 -4.36
N ARG A 49 10.66 -4.82 -4.14
CA ARG A 49 10.32 -5.77 -5.20
C ARG A 49 9.11 -6.58 -4.78
N PRO A 50 8.22 -6.92 -5.72
CA PRO A 50 7.04 -7.71 -5.35
C PRO A 50 7.38 -9.09 -4.79
N GLN A 51 8.52 -9.68 -5.14
CA GLN A 51 8.96 -10.97 -4.62
C GLN A 51 9.19 -10.95 -3.10
N ASP A 52 9.38 -9.78 -2.52
CA ASP A 52 9.61 -9.63 -1.07
C ASP A 52 8.31 -9.37 -0.30
N ILE A 53 7.16 -9.37 -0.97
CA ILE A 53 5.87 -9.20 -0.31
C ILE A 53 5.44 -10.52 0.32
N ASP A 54 5.27 -10.51 1.63
CA ASP A 54 4.83 -11.65 2.41
C ASP A 54 3.99 -11.20 3.60
N THR A 55 3.58 -12.14 4.45
CA THR A 55 2.76 -11.78 5.62
C THR A 55 3.51 -10.88 6.59
N ALA A 56 4.83 -11.05 6.72
CA ALA A 56 5.63 -10.21 7.62
C ALA A 56 5.72 -8.78 7.09
N SER A 57 5.94 -8.60 5.78
CA SER A 57 6.01 -7.25 5.20
C SER A 57 4.66 -6.53 5.21
N LEU A 58 3.57 -7.28 5.34
CA LEU A 58 2.21 -6.76 5.39
C LEU A 58 1.61 -6.80 6.80
N ALA A 59 2.45 -6.88 7.84
CA ALA A 59 1.98 -7.01 9.22
C ALA A 59 0.98 -5.93 9.60
N ARG A 60 1.21 -4.67 9.17
CA ARG A 60 0.28 -3.57 9.46
C ARG A 60 -1.07 -3.74 8.76
N ILE A 61 -1.08 -4.40 7.60
CA ILE A 61 -2.34 -4.73 6.90
C ILE A 61 -3.13 -5.75 7.71
N PHE A 62 -2.47 -6.79 8.21
CA PHE A 62 -3.15 -7.80 9.03
C PHE A 62 -3.65 -7.20 10.34
N ASP A 63 -2.88 -6.28 10.95
CA ASP A 63 -3.33 -5.58 12.17
C ASP A 63 -4.57 -4.72 11.92
N ALA A 64 -4.72 -4.19 10.70
CA ALA A 64 -5.84 -3.34 10.33
C ALA A 64 -6.97 -4.10 9.63
N ALA A 65 -6.90 -5.43 9.54
CA ALA A 65 -7.79 -6.22 8.70
C ALA A 65 -9.27 -6.01 9.03
N GLY A 66 -9.60 -5.75 10.30
CA GLY A 66 -10.99 -5.48 10.68
C GLY A 66 -11.56 -4.18 10.14
N ARG A 67 -10.73 -3.31 9.58
CA ARG A 67 -11.11 -1.99 9.07
C ARG A 67 -10.98 -1.86 7.57
N ILE A 68 -10.54 -2.91 6.88
CA ILE A 68 -10.38 -2.90 5.42
C ILE A 68 -11.07 -4.09 4.79
N ASP A 69 -11.56 -3.90 3.59
CA ASP A 69 -12.18 -4.96 2.77
C ASP A 69 -11.28 -5.36 1.61
N THR A 70 -10.46 -4.42 1.13
CA THR A 70 -9.62 -4.61 -0.06
C THR A 70 -8.22 -4.08 0.18
N LEU A 71 -7.22 -4.84 -0.24
CA LEU A 71 -5.83 -4.40 -0.32
C LEU A 71 -5.45 -4.29 -1.79
N ILE A 72 -5.11 -3.08 -2.22
CA ILE A 72 -4.56 -2.82 -3.56
C ILE A 72 -3.04 -2.91 -3.45
N VAL A 73 -2.42 -3.77 -4.24
CA VAL A 73 -0.96 -3.86 -4.29
C VAL A 73 -0.46 -3.26 -5.59
N GLY A 74 0.37 -2.23 -5.50
CA GLY A 74 1.10 -1.67 -6.63
C GLY A 74 2.45 -2.35 -6.75
N THR A 75 2.65 -3.12 -7.81
CA THR A 75 3.80 -4.03 -7.95
C THR A 75 5.02 -3.37 -8.60
N GLY A 76 5.05 -2.04 -8.68
CA GLY A 76 6.09 -1.34 -9.41
C GLY A 76 5.81 -1.38 -10.90
N THR A 77 6.82 -1.69 -11.68
CA THR A 77 6.70 -1.83 -13.14
C THR A 77 6.55 -3.29 -13.57
N ASP A 78 6.69 -4.24 -12.62
CA ASP A 78 6.69 -5.66 -12.94
C ASP A 78 5.30 -6.27 -12.77
N VAL A 79 5.07 -7.34 -13.49
CA VAL A 79 3.91 -8.19 -13.28
C VAL A 79 4.23 -9.14 -12.12
N TRP A 80 3.28 -9.30 -11.19
CA TRP A 80 3.45 -10.17 -10.04
C TRP A 80 2.20 -11.00 -9.82
N LEU A 81 2.41 -12.29 -9.68
CA LEU A 81 1.33 -13.21 -9.34
C LEU A 81 1.46 -13.53 -7.85
N PRO A 82 0.54 -13.03 -7.00
CA PRO A 82 0.64 -13.27 -5.56
C PRO A 82 0.66 -14.76 -5.23
N PRO A 83 1.54 -15.20 -4.32
CA PRO A 83 1.55 -16.59 -3.87
C PRO A 83 0.20 -16.97 -3.25
N GLN A 84 -0.21 -18.23 -3.46
CA GLN A 84 -1.48 -18.71 -2.94
C GLN A 84 -1.55 -18.62 -1.42
N ALA A 85 -0.45 -18.90 -0.73
CA ALA A 85 -0.40 -18.81 0.73
C ALA A 85 -0.73 -17.39 1.23
N LEU A 86 -0.24 -16.36 0.53
CA LEU A 86 -0.56 -14.97 0.88
C LEU A 86 -2.03 -14.66 0.62
N ARG A 87 -2.55 -15.09 -0.53
CA ARG A 87 -3.97 -14.90 -0.85
C ARG A 87 -4.87 -15.55 0.18
N GLU A 88 -4.52 -16.75 0.61
CA GLU A 88 -5.30 -17.47 1.62
C GLU A 88 -5.23 -16.79 2.98
N ALA A 89 -4.04 -16.32 3.39
CA ALA A 89 -3.88 -15.61 4.66
C ALA A 89 -4.74 -14.35 4.69
N LEU A 90 -4.79 -13.59 3.60
CA LEU A 90 -5.64 -12.40 3.50
C LEU A 90 -7.12 -12.77 3.47
N ARG A 91 -7.48 -13.84 2.77
CA ARG A 91 -8.87 -14.32 2.73
C ARG A 91 -9.38 -14.70 4.11
N GLU A 92 -8.53 -15.33 4.94
CA GLU A 92 -8.90 -15.71 6.29
C GLU A 92 -9.29 -14.52 7.16
N VAL A 93 -8.70 -13.35 6.90
CA VAL A 93 -9.06 -12.11 7.60
C VAL A 93 -10.01 -11.25 6.76
N LYS A 94 -10.61 -11.83 5.72
CA LYS A 94 -11.66 -11.22 4.89
C LYS A 94 -11.19 -10.00 4.12
N VAL A 95 -9.95 -10.02 3.65
CA VAL A 95 -9.38 -8.96 2.83
C VAL A 95 -9.16 -9.49 1.41
N VAL A 96 -9.72 -8.80 0.42
CA VAL A 96 -9.52 -9.13 -1.00
C VAL A 96 -8.24 -8.49 -1.48
N LEU A 97 -7.36 -9.27 -2.09
CA LEU A 97 -6.11 -8.79 -2.67
C LEU A 97 -6.29 -8.50 -4.16
N ASP A 98 -5.94 -7.30 -4.58
CA ASP A 98 -5.97 -6.90 -5.98
C ASP A 98 -4.61 -6.30 -6.35
N ALA A 99 -3.86 -6.99 -7.21
CA ALA A 99 -2.49 -6.61 -7.57
C ALA A 99 -2.45 -6.06 -9.00
N MET A 100 -1.73 -4.96 -9.19
CA MET A 100 -1.54 -4.31 -10.48
C MET A 100 -0.27 -3.46 -10.42
N GLN A 101 0.18 -2.95 -11.55
CA GLN A 101 1.30 -2.01 -11.56
C GLN A 101 0.96 -0.76 -10.73
N THR A 102 2.00 -0.07 -10.24
CA THR A 102 1.82 1.01 -9.27
C THR A 102 0.96 2.16 -9.80
N GLY A 103 1.12 2.57 -11.06
CA GLY A 103 0.30 3.64 -11.61
C GLY A 103 -1.20 3.35 -11.55
N PRO A 104 -1.66 2.24 -12.16
CA PRO A 104 -3.06 1.84 -12.02
C PRO A 104 -3.51 1.62 -10.58
N ALA A 105 -2.63 1.10 -9.71
CA ALA A 105 -2.95 0.88 -8.31
C ALA A 105 -3.28 2.20 -7.61
N ILE A 106 -2.51 3.25 -7.87
CA ILE A 106 -2.76 4.58 -7.32
C ILE A 106 -4.12 5.10 -7.76
N ARG A 107 -4.43 4.99 -9.05
CA ARG A 107 -5.73 5.46 -9.56
C ARG A 107 -6.89 4.74 -8.89
N THR A 108 -6.79 3.42 -8.79
CA THR A 108 -7.82 2.60 -8.15
C THR A 108 -7.97 2.97 -6.67
N TYR A 109 -6.85 3.05 -5.95
CA TYR A 109 -6.86 3.43 -4.55
C TYR A 109 -7.49 4.80 -4.33
N ASN A 110 -7.08 5.81 -5.12
CA ASN A 110 -7.61 7.17 -4.98
C ASN A 110 -9.12 7.23 -5.22
N ILE A 111 -9.63 6.49 -6.21
CA ILE A 111 -11.06 6.41 -6.46
C ILE A 111 -11.77 5.80 -5.26
N MET A 112 -11.24 4.70 -4.73
CA MET A 112 -11.87 3.98 -3.62
C MET A 112 -11.91 4.82 -2.34
N ILE A 113 -10.85 5.53 -1.99
CA ILE A 113 -10.89 6.40 -0.82
C ILE A 113 -11.82 7.59 -1.03
N GLY A 114 -11.89 8.11 -2.26
CA GLY A 114 -12.85 9.17 -2.60
C GLY A 114 -14.30 8.73 -2.46
N GLU A 115 -14.55 7.43 -2.63
CA GLU A 115 -15.86 6.81 -2.41
C GLU A 115 -16.08 6.37 -0.96
N ARG A 116 -15.13 6.67 -0.08
CA ARG A 116 -15.16 6.29 1.35
C ARG A 116 -15.21 4.78 1.56
N ARG A 117 -14.57 4.03 0.68
CA ARG A 117 -14.49 2.58 0.80
C ARG A 117 -13.39 2.18 1.78
N ARG A 118 -13.52 0.99 2.36
CA ARG A 118 -12.58 0.45 3.34
C ARG A 118 -11.43 -0.22 2.58
N VAL A 119 -10.42 0.56 2.22
CA VAL A 119 -9.34 0.13 1.35
C VAL A 119 -7.99 0.49 1.94
N ALA A 120 -7.00 -0.37 1.68
CA ALA A 120 -5.59 -0.12 1.95
C ALA A 120 -4.80 -0.30 0.66
N ALA A 121 -3.62 0.27 0.60
CA ALA A 121 -2.73 0.09 -0.55
C ALA A 121 -1.30 -0.15 -0.08
N ALA A 122 -0.63 -1.09 -0.75
CA ALA A 122 0.79 -1.37 -0.58
C ALA A 122 1.46 -1.04 -1.92
N LEU A 123 2.19 0.06 -1.97
CA LEU A 123 2.65 0.64 -3.23
C LEU A 123 4.17 0.59 -3.33
N ILE A 124 4.67 -0.17 -4.30
CA ILE A 124 6.11 -0.21 -4.58
C ILE A 124 6.48 1.00 -5.43
N ALA A 125 7.53 1.71 -5.01
CA ALA A 125 8.03 2.87 -5.73
C ALA A 125 8.57 2.48 -7.11
N VAL A 126 8.38 3.36 -8.08
CA VAL A 126 8.90 3.18 -9.45
C VAL A 126 9.95 4.25 -9.75
N PRO A 127 10.94 3.91 -10.64
CA PRO A 127 11.98 4.86 -11.01
C PRO A 127 11.45 6.16 -11.61
#